data_b2db748cbd6c1eb19d34d00e2c0d4435
#
_entry.id   b2db748cbd6c1eb19d34d00e2c0d4435
#
_cell.length_a   1.000
_cell.length_b   1.000
_cell.length_c   1.000
_cell.angle_alpha   90.00
_cell.angle_beta   90.00
_cell.angle_gamma   90.00
#
_symmetry.space_group_name_H-M   'P 1'
#
loop_
_entity.id
_entity.type
_entity.pdbx_description
1 polymer ?
#
loop_
_entity_poly.entity_id
_entity_poly.type
_entity_poly.pdbx_seq_one_letter_code
_entity_poly.pdbx_strand_id
1 'polypeptide(L)'
;MDKRYAIFDMDGTLVDSMVYWKNLASEYLRHKGVAEVSAEVLDKIKPMTMTESAALFIQEFQLEGSPEQIAEEMNAMMNQHYHNDIPLKAGVHEYLDQLHRSGTVMCVASATAESLMEACLSRLGVAHYFQFLLSCETVGAGKSRPDVYFAAAKRLGARPEEIAVYEDALYAARTAKDAGFYVVGVYDDSASGHWDELKELADEWMKVPR
;
A
#
# COMPACT_ATOMS: atom_id res chain seq x y z
N MET A 1 -2.70 18.18 13.87
CA MET A 1 -3.36 18.28 12.54
C MET A 1 -4.83 18.64 12.73
N ASP A 2 -5.36 19.60 11.96
CA ASP A 2 -6.76 20.06 12.06
C ASP A 2 -7.45 19.93 10.68
N LYS A 3 -7.39 18.72 10.10
CA LYS A 3 -8.05 18.39 8.83
C LYS A 3 -9.30 17.57 9.10
N ARG A 4 -10.40 18.00 8.50
CA ARG A 4 -11.70 17.35 8.65
C ARG A 4 -11.79 16.01 7.90
N TYR A 5 -10.96 15.83 6.88
CA TYR A 5 -10.96 14.66 6.01
C TYR A 5 -9.58 14.03 5.94
N ALA A 6 -9.53 12.71 5.84
CA ALA A 6 -8.28 11.98 5.68
C ALA A 6 -8.43 10.85 4.65
N ILE A 7 -7.43 10.75 3.78
CA ILE A 7 -7.22 9.65 2.85
C ILE A 7 -6.00 8.88 3.34
N PHE A 8 -6.15 7.62 3.61
CA PHE A 8 -5.04 6.75 4.00
C PHE A 8 -4.64 5.85 2.83
N ASP A 9 -3.35 5.76 2.56
CA ASP A 9 -2.83 4.57 1.92
C ASP A 9 -2.96 3.37 2.87
N MET A 10 -2.88 2.15 2.32
CA MET A 10 -3.00 0.92 3.10
C MET A 10 -1.64 0.27 3.38
N ASP A 11 -0.91 -0.10 2.34
CA ASP A 11 0.28 -0.96 2.39
C ASP A 11 1.54 -0.17 2.79
N GLY A 12 2.11 -0.45 3.96
CA GLY A 12 3.20 0.36 4.52
C GLY A 12 2.72 1.57 5.32
N THR A 13 1.43 1.93 5.22
CA THR A 13 0.81 3.04 5.96
C THR A 13 -0.10 2.56 7.10
N LEU A 14 -1.15 1.82 6.81
CA LEU A 14 -2.06 1.24 7.83
C LEU A 14 -1.59 -0.15 8.28
N VAL A 15 -1.15 -0.97 7.35
CA VAL A 15 -0.77 -2.36 7.60
C VAL A 15 0.70 -2.61 7.27
N ASP A 16 1.31 -3.54 8.01
CA ASP A 16 2.71 -3.95 7.84
C ASP A 16 2.81 -5.06 6.79
N SER A 17 2.42 -4.74 5.55
CA SER A 17 2.36 -5.67 4.42
C SER A 17 3.64 -5.73 3.60
N MET A 18 4.52 -4.72 3.71
CA MET A 18 5.67 -4.58 2.82
C MET A 18 6.71 -5.70 3.00
N VAL A 19 6.77 -6.31 4.18
CA VAL A 19 7.61 -7.49 4.42
C VAL A 19 7.12 -8.71 3.60
N TYR A 20 5.81 -8.87 3.45
CA TYR A 20 5.20 -9.94 2.65
C TYR A 20 5.46 -9.72 1.16
N TRP A 21 5.24 -8.51 0.67
CA TRP A 21 5.57 -8.14 -0.72
C TRP A 21 7.05 -8.36 -1.04
N LYS A 22 7.95 -7.95 -0.16
CA LYS A 22 9.40 -8.13 -0.33
C LYS A 22 9.80 -9.61 -0.39
N ASN A 23 9.13 -10.46 0.37
CA ASN A 23 9.46 -11.88 0.49
C ASN A 23 8.68 -12.76 -0.51
N LEU A 24 7.65 -12.24 -1.15
CA LEU A 24 6.73 -12.99 -2.02
C LEU A 24 7.45 -13.85 -3.07
N ALA A 25 8.40 -13.26 -3.78
CA ALA A 25 9.17 -13.97 -4.81
C ALA A 25 9.95 -15.15 -4.22
N SER A 26 10.65 -14.94 -3.11
CA SER A 26 11.42 -15.99 -2.44
C SER A 26 10.52 -17.08 -1.85
N GLU A 27 9.37 -16.69 -1.33
CA GLU A 27 8.38 -17.63 -0.78
C GLU A 27 7.78 -18.48 -1.89
N TYR A 28 7.34 -17.85 -2.98
CA TYR A 28 6.80 -18.55 -4.15
C TYR A 28 7.80 -19.54 -4.74
N LEU A 29 9.02 -19.09 -5.01
CA LEU A 29 10.07 -19.94 -5.59
C LEU A 29 10.43 -21.12 -4.68
N ARG A 30 10.43 -20.91 -3.36
CA ARG A 30 10.61 -22.00 -2.38
C ARG A 30 9.48 -23.03 -2.46
N HIS A 31 8.23 -22.60 -2.60
CA HIS A 31 7.09 -23.52 -2.81
C HIS A 31 7.21 -24.31 -4.13
N LYS A 32 7.87 -23.76 -5.14
CA LYS A 32 8.19 -24.45 -6.40
C LYS A 32 9.45 -25.31 -6.33
N GLY A 33 10.09 -25.45 -5.15
CA GLY A 33 11.25 -26.30 -4.93
C GLY A 33 12.60 -25.66 -5.19
N VAL A 34 12.65 -24.34 -5.43
CA VAL A 34 13.90 -23.59 -5.54
C VAL A 34 14.48 -23.37 -4.14
N ALA A 35 15.62 -24.00 -3.85
CA ALA A 35 16.22 -23.96 -2.49
C ALA A 35 16.73 -22.58 -2.09
N GLU A 36 17.36 -21.87 -3.01
CA GLU A 36 17.93 -20.54 -2.78
C GLU A 36 17.67 -19.61 -3.97
N VAL A 37 17.32 -18.39 -3.67
CA VAL A 37 17.15 -17.32 -4.66
C VAL A 37 18.27 -16.30 -4.44
N SER A 38 19.06 -16.04 -5.46
CA SER A 38 20.17 -15.10 -5.34
C SER A 38 19.69 -13.67 -5.17
N ALA A 39 20.47 -12.86 -4.44
CA ALA A 39 20.19 -11.42 -4.30
C ALA A 39 20.11 -10.71 -5.67
N GLU A 40 20.89 -11.18 -6.67
CA GLU A 40 20.87 -10.62 -8.03
C GLU A 40 19.51 -10.79 -8.70
N VAL A 41 18.84 -11.95 -8.57
CA VAL A 41 17.50 -12.17 -9.10
C VAL A 41 16.49 -11.28 -8.38
N LEU A 42 16.58 -11.20 -7.04
CA LEU A 42 15.70 -10.34 -6.25
C LEU A 42 15.84 -8.85 -6.59
N ASP A 43 17.05 -8.41 -6.90
CA ASP A 43 17.29 -7.02 -7.34
C ASP A 43 16.77 -6.76 -8.75
N LYS A 44 16.89 -7.72 -9.66
CA LYS A 44 16.38 -7.61 -11.03
C LYS A 44 14.84 -7.43 -11.06
N ILE A 45 14.12 -8.11 -10.20
CA ILE A 45 12.64 -8.08 -10.22
C ILE A 45 12.04 -6.81 -9.60
N LYS A 46 12.79 -6.04 -8.81
CA LYS A 46 12.27 -4.83 -8.15
C LYS A 46 11.53 -3.84 -9.07
N PRO A 47 12.04 -3.53 -10.28
CA PRO A 47 11.36 -2.64 -11.21
C PRO A 47 10.32 -3.34 -12.10
N MET A 48 10.19 -4.67 -12.04
CA MET A 48 9.36 -5.48 -12.93
C MET A 48 7.92 -5.58 -12.45
N THR A 49 7.01 -5.73 -13.39
CA THR A 49 5.65 -6.19 -13.09
C THR A 49 5.66 -7.65 -12.60
N MET A 50 4.57 -8.09 -12.00
CA MET A 50 4.44 -9.49 -11.56
C MET A 50 4.63 -10.47 -12.72
N THR A 51 4.05 -10.18 -13.88
CA THR A 51 4.17 -11.03 -15.08
C THR A 51 5.59 -11.05 -15.64
N GLU A 52 6.29 -9.90 -15.65
CA GLU A 52 7.70 -9.84 -16.06
C GLU A 52 8.61 -10.63 -15.10
N SER A 53 8.37 -10.53 -13.80
CA SER A 53 9.07 -11.32 -12.78
C SER A 53 8.82 -12.82 -12.98
N ALA A 54 7.57 -13.20 -13.25
CA ALA A 54 7.19 -14.58 -13.53
C ALA A 54 7.89 -15.13 -14.79
N ALA A 55 7.98 -14.34 -15.86
CA ALA A 55 8.73 -14.71 -17.07
C ALA A 55 10.22 -14.94 -16.78
N LEU A 56 10.84 -14.08 -15.95
CA LEU A 56 12.21 -14.26 -15.49
C LEU A 56 12.37 -15.56 -14.69
N PHE A 57 11.43 -15.88 -13.78
CA PHE A 57 11.48 -17.11 -12.97
C PHE A 57 11.38 -18.38 -13.82
N ILE A 58 10.54 -18.39 -14.87
CA ILE A 58 10.48 -19.48 -15.82
C ILE A 58 11.84 -19.69 -16.48
N GLN A 59 12.48 -18.62 -16.92
CA GLN A 59 13.77 -18.69 -17.60
C GLN A 59 14.91 -19.13 -16.68
N GLU A 60 15.01 -18.55 -15.49
CA GLU A 60 16.13 -18.79 -14.56
C GLU A 60 16.00 -20.12 -13.81
N PHE A 61 14.78 -20.55 -13.46
CA PHE A 61 14.52 -21.72 -12.61
C PHE A 61 13.80 -22.85 -13.35
N GLN A 62 13.55 -22.70 -14.67
CA GLN A 62 12.88 -23.72 -15.49
C GLN A 62 11.50 -24.13 -14.92
N LEU A 63 10.75 -23.14 -14.42
CA LEU A 63 9.42 -23.41 -13.89
C LEU A 63 8.45 -23.75 -15.02
N GLU A 64 7.52 -24.68 -14.74
CA GLU A 64 6.41 -25.00 -15.63
C GLU A 64 5.30 -23.95 -15.53
N GLY A 65 4.59 -23.69 -16.64
CA GLY A 65 3.47 -22.77 -16.72
C GLY A 65 3.76 -21.54 -17.58
N SER A 66 2.76 -20.66 -17.68
CA SER A 66 2.92 -19.36 -18.35
C SER A 66 3.24 -18.26 -17.32
N PRO A 67 3.81 -17.12 -17.78
CA PRO A 67 4.02 -15.96 -16.90
C PRO A 67 2.74 -15.48 -16.21
N GLU A 68 1.60 -15.53 -16.90
CA GLU A 68 0.30 -15.13 -16.38
C GLU A 68 -0.17 -16.08 -15.25
N GLN A 69 -0.01 -17.40 -15.44
CA GLN A 69 -0.36 -18.40 -14.42
C GLN A 69 0.49 -18.22 -13.16
N ILE A 70 1.80 -18.02 -13.30
CA ILE A 70 2.72 -17.78 -12.17
C ILE A 70 2.36 -16.48 -11.45
N ALA A 71 2.07 -15.43 -12.20
CA ALA A 71 1.64 -14.15 -11.61
C ALA A 71 0.32 -14.30 -10.82
N GLU A 72 -0.64 -15.07 -11.34
CA GLU A 72 -1.89 -15.41 -10.63
C GLU A 72 -1.63 -16.20 -9.34
N GLU A 73 -0.74 -17.20 -9.37
CA GLU A 73 -0.34 -17.97 -8.18
C GLU A 73 0.31 -17.08 -7.11
N MET A 74 1.22 -16.19 -7.51
CA MET A 74 1.84 -15.23 -6.60
C MET A 74 0.82 -14.25 -6.00
N ASN A 75 -0.10 -13.74 -6.81
CA ASN A 75 -1.20 -12.91 -6.33
C ASN A 75 -2.10 -13.67 -5.35
N ALA A 76 -2.38 -14.97 -5.61
CA ALA A 76 -3.16 -15.80 -4.71
C ALA A 76 -2.46 -15.98 -3.34
N MET A 77 -1.12 -16.08 -3.31
CA MET A 77 -0.36 -16.11 -2.05
C MET A 77 -0.50 -14.79 -1.28
N MET A 78 -0.34 -13.65 -1.95
CA MET A 78 -0.58 -12.35 -1.31
C MET A 78 -2.01 -12.21 -0.79
N ASN A 79 -3.00 -12.68 -1.54
CA ASN A 79 -4.39 -12.69 -1.10
C ASN A 79 -4.56 -13.46 0.23
N GLN A 80 -3.90 -14.61 0.39
CA GLN A 80 -3.92 -15.36 1.65
C GLN A 80 -3.32 -14.56 2.80
N HIS A 81 -2.22 -13.83 2.58
CA HIS A 81 -1.62 -12.98 3.60
C HIS A 81 -2.56 -11.85 4.04
N TYR A 82 -3.27 -11.20 3.11
CA TYR A 82 -4.28 -10.19 3.47
C TYR A 82 -5.42 -10.77 4.31
N HIS A 83 -5.84 -12.00 3.99
CA HIS A 83 -6.92 -12.65 4.74
C HIS A 83 -6.50 -13.17 6.12
N ASN A 84 -5.21 -13.52 6.33
CA ASN A 84 -4.82 -14.28 7.51
C ASN A 84 -3.72 -13.61 8.35
N ASP A 85 -2.69 -13.01 7.73
CA ASP A 85 -1.41 -12.81 8.39
C ASP A 85 -1.04 -11.32 8.60
N ILE A 86 -1.26 -10.47 7.60
CA ILE A 86 -0.80 -9.07 7.62
C ILE A 86 -1.39 -8.32 8.83
N PRO A 87 -0.55 -7.79 9.74
CA PRO A 87 -1.01 -7.05 10.90
C PRO A 87 -1.21 -5.56 10.60
N LEU A 88 -1.91 -4.86 11.50
CA LEU A 88 -1.83 -3.40 11.58
C LEU A 88 -0.42 -2.98 11.98
N LYS A 89 0.02 -1.85 11.48
CA LYS A 89 1.21 -1.19 12.05
C LYS A 89 0.91 -0.76 13.50
N ALA A 90 1.95 -0.76 14.31
CA ALA A 90 1.81 -0.40 15.72
C ALA A 90 1.17 0.98 15.88
N GLY A 91 0.22 1.12 16.80
CA GLY A 91 -0.47 2.39 17.12
C GLY A 91 -1.51 2.85 16.10
N VAL A 92 -1.71 2.15 14.98
CA VAL A 92 -2.70 2.55 13.95
C VAL A 92 -4.12 2.50 14.51
N HIS A 93 -4.46 1.47 15.25
CA HIS A 93 -5.82 1.33 15.82
C HIS A 93 -6.18 2.52 16.72
N GLU A 94 -5.29 2.86 17.65
CA GLU A 94 -5.46 3.98 18.58
C GLU A 94 -5.54 5.32 17.84
N TYR A 95 -4.74 5.48 16.79
CA TYR A 95 -4.72 6.69 16.00
C TYR A 95 -6.03 6.87 15.20
N LEU A 96 -6.53 5.81 14.57
CA LEU A 96 -7.81 5.83 13.86
C LEU A 96 -8.98 6.12 14.81
N ASP A 97 -8.98 5.53 16.00
CA ASP A 97 -9.97 5.79 17.03
C ASP A 97 -9.94 7.26 17.49
N GLN A 98 -8.75 7.84 17.69
CA GLN A 98 -8.61 9.26 18.02
C GLN A 98 -9.16 10.18 16.92
N LEU A 99 -8.83 9.92 15.65
CA LEU A 99 -9.35 10.69 14.51
C LEU A 99 -10.87 10.56 14.38
N HIS A 100 -11.38 9.35 14.57
CA HIS A 100 -12.83 9.10 14.53
C HIS A 100 -13.57 9.87 15.64
N ARG A 101 -13.06 9.86 16.87
CA ARG A 101 -13.62 10.64 17.99
C ARG A 101 -13.53 12.15 17.78
N SER A 102 -12.53 12.64 17.03
CA SER A 102 -12.44 14.05 16.68
C SER A 102 -13.38 14.46 15.53
N GLY A 103 -14.13 13.49 14.96
CA GLY A 103 -15.06 13.73 13.86
C GLY A 103 -14.41 13.79 12.48
N THR A 104 -13.17 13.30 12.34
CA THR A 104 -12.49 13.19 11.05
C THR A 104 -13.17 12.11 10.20
N VAL A 105 -13.55 12.47 8.97
CA VAL A 105 -14.10 11.52 7.99
C VAL A 105 -12.95 10.89 7.22
N MET A 106 -12.86 9.57 7.25
CA MET A 106 -11.72 8.82 6.73
C MET A 106 -12.11 7.90 5.56
N CYS A 107 -11.20 7.72 4.62
CA CYS A 107 -11.30 6.70 3.58
C CYS A 107 -9.92 6.11 3.28
N VAL A 108 -9.88 5.00 2.55
CA VAL A 108 -8.64 4.39 2.06
C VAL A 108 -8.54 4.57 0.55
N ALA A 109 -7.34 4.89 0.06
CA ALA A 109 -7.00 4.91 -1.35
C ALA A 109 -5.68 4.13 -1.56
N SER A 110 -5.75 2.96 -2.20
CA SER A 110 -4.61 2.05 -2.33
C SER A 110 -4.47 1.49 -3.75
N ALA A 111 -3.29 0.95 -4.06
CA ALA A 111 -3.08 0.12 -5.24
C ALA A 111 -3.72 -1.27 -5.10
N THR A 112 -3.98 -1.71 -3.87
CA THR A 112 -4.58 -3.00 -3.55
C THR A 112 -6.07 -3.02 -3.93
N ALA A 113 -6.57 -4.16 -4.40
CA ALA A 113 -7.97 -4.35 -4.77
C ALA A 113 -8.92 -4.14 -3.58
N GLU A 114 -10.09 -3.52 -3.82
CA GLU A 114 -11.06 -3.18 -2.78
C GLU A 114 -11.49 -4.39 -1.95
N SER A 115 -11.67 -5.55 -2.57
CA SER A 115 -12.05 -6.79 -1.87
C SER A 115 -10.99 -7.27 -0.87
N LEU A 116 -9.70 -7.08 -1.19
CA LEU A 116 -8.59 -7.42 -0.30
C LEU A 116 -8.44 -6.41 0.83
N MET A 117 -8.61 -5.12 0.53
CA MET A 117 -8.65 -4.08 1.56
C MET A 117 -9.76 -4.37 2.57
N GLU A 118 -10.98 -4.65 2.08
CA GLU A 118 -12.13 -4.98 2.94
C GLU A 118 -11.86 -6.20 3.81
N ALA A 119 -11.36 -7.29 3.23
CA ALA A 119 -11.06 -8.52 3.96
C ALA A 119 -10.03 -8.29 5.07
N CYS A 120 -8.94 -7.59 4.74
CA CYS A 120 -7.86 -7.31 5.69
C CYS A 120 -8.32 -6.37 6.82
N LEU A 121 -8.90 -5.22 6.47
CA LEU A 121 -9.31 -4.21 7.45
C LEU A 121 -10.47 -4.70 8.33
N SER A 122 -11.39 -5.52 7.78
CA SER A 122 -12.45 -6.17 8.56
C SER A 122 -11.88 -7.19 9.56
N ARG A 123 -10.95 -8.05 9.13
CA ARG A 123 -10.24 -8.99 10.02
C ARG A 123 -9.51 -8.27 11.15
N LEU A 124 -8.91 -7.12 10.84
CA LEU A 124 -8.18 -6.30 11.81
C LEU A 124 -9.09 -5.42 12.68
N GLY A 125 -10.40 -5.43 12.42
CA GLY A 125 -11.40 -4.70 13.22
C GLY A 125 -11.43 -3.19 12.99
N VAL A 126 -10.85 -2.68 11.91
CA VAL A 126 -10.72 -1.24 11.63
C VAL A 126 -11.49 -0.75 10.40
N ALA A 127 -12.12 -1.64 9.63
CA ALA A 127 -12.88 -1.27 8.44
C ALA A 127 -13.99 -0.23 8.73
N HIS A 128 -14.60 -0.31 9.91
CA HIS A 128 -15.69 0.59 10.33
C HIS A 128 -15.29 2.05 10.50
N TYR A 129 -14.00 2.38 10.57
CA TYR A 129 -13.51 3.77 10.62
C TYR A 129 -13.60 4.45 9.25
N PHE A 130 -13.64 3.70 8.15
CA PHE A 130 -13.56 4.24 6.81
C PHE A 130 -14.93 4.31 6.15
N GLN A 131 -15.26 5.47 5.58
CA GLN A 131 -16.52 5.68 4.87
C GLN A 131 -16.59 4.85 3.58
N PHE A 132 -15.43 4.65 2.93
CA PHE A 132 -15.27 3.79 1.76
C PHE A 132 -13.80 3.42 1.55
N LEU A 133 -13.60 2.39 0.74
CA LEU A 133 -12.31 1.98 0.20
C LEU A 133 -12.31 2.28 -1.29
N LEU A 134 -11.18 2.67 -1.85
CA LEU A 134 -11.01 3.03 -3.26
C LEU A 134 -9.71 2.46 -3.79
N SER A 135 -9.80 1.63 -4.83
CA SER A 135 -8.63 1.06 -5.50
C SER A 135 -8.17 1.93 -6.67
N CYS A 136 -6.87 2.00 -6.88
CA CYS A 136 -6.26 2.53 -8.11
C CYS A 136 -6.76 1.78 -9.35
N GLU A 137 -7.04 0.48 -9.24
CA GLU A 137 -7.61 -0.33 -10.32
C GLU A 137 -8.99 0.16 -10.73
N THR A 138 -9.87 0.44 -9.76
CA THR A 138 -11.22 0.99 -10.01
C THR A 138 -11.16 2.36 -10.69
N VAL A 139 -10.15 3.15 -10.37
CA VAL A 139 -9.95 4.48 -10.99
C VAL A 139 -9.24 4.40 -12.34
N GLY A 140 -8.52 3.31 -12.61
CA GLY A 140 -7.75 3.10 -13.85
C GLY A 140 -6.42 3.86 -13.90
N ALA A 141 -5.88 4.25 -12.75
CA ALA A 141 -4.60 4.96 -12.66
C ALA A 141 -3.88 4.68 -11.34
N GLY A 142 -2.59 4.39 -11.41
CA GLY A 142 -1.73 4.24 -10.24
C GLY A 142 -1.38 5.59 -9.58
N LYS A 143 -0.79 5.55 -8.38
CA LYS A 143 -0.47 6.72 -7.54
C LYS A 143 0.66 7.63 -8.06
N SER A 144 1.29 7.29 -9.19
CA SER A 144 2.12 8.25 -9.95
C SER A 144 1.28 9.36 -10.62
N ARG A 145 -0.05 9.21 -10.62
CA ARG A 145 -1.04 10.19 -11.06
C ARG A 145 -2.02 10.48 -9.92
N PRO A 146 -2.57 11.71 -9.84
CA PRO A 146 -3.41 12.13 -8.70
C PRO A 146 -4.85 11.62 -8.78
N ASP A 147 -5.19 10.81 -9.77
CA ASP A 147 -6.56 10.40 -10.10
C ASP A 147 -7.29 9.77 -8.89
N VAL A 148 -6.64 8.86 -8.15
CA VAL A 148 -7.24 8.19 -6.99
C VAL A 148 -7.52 9.18 -5.86
N TYR A 149 -6.63 10.14 -5.63
CA TYR A 149 -6.82 11.16 -4.60
C TYR A 149 -7.95 12.13 -4.96
N PHE A 150 -8.04 12.56 -6.22
CA PHE A 150 -9.15 13.39 -6.68
C PHE A 150 -10.49 12.64 -6.66
N ALA A 151 -10.50 11.35 -7.02
CA ALA A 151 -11.69 10.52 -6.93
C ALA A 151 -12.16 10.38 -5.46
N ALA A 152 -11.23 10.17 -4.53
CA ALA A 152 -11.53 10.13 -3.10
C ALA A 152 -12.04 11.51 -2.59
N ALA A 153 -11.38 12.62 -2.95
CA ALA A 153 -11.80 13.98 -2.59
C ALA A 153 -13.22 14.28 -3.08
N LYS A 154 -13.51 13.95 -4.34
CA LYS A 154 -14.85 14.10 -4.91
C LYS A 154 -15.89 13.30 -4.14
N ARG A 155 -15.58 12.05 -3.75
CA ARG A 155 -16.50 11.19 -2.99
C ARG A 155 -16.70 11.66 -1.55
N LEU A 156 -15.67 12.27 -0.94
CA LEU A 156 -15.75 12.94 0.36
C LEU A 156 -16.52 14.28 0.31
N GLY A 157 -16.69 14.85 -0.88
CA GLY A 157 -17.29 16.19 -1.06
C GLY A 157 -16.41 17.32 -0.52
N ALA A 158 -15.07 17.15 -0.59
CA ALA A 158 -14.09 18.05 -0.03
C ALA A 158 -13.06 18.50 -1.08
N ARG A 159 -12.44 19.67 -0.86
CA ARG A 159 -11.35 20.17 -1.71
C ARG A 159 -10.03 19.58 -1.24
N PRO A 160 -9.02 19.42 -2.13
CA PRO A 160 -7.73 18.85 -1.78
C PRO A 160 -7.10 19.44 -0.52
N GLU A 161 -7.09 20.75 -0.37
CA GLU A 161 -6.51 21.46 0.77
C GLU A 161 -7.21 21.21 2.13
N GLU A 162 -8.41 20.63 2.12
CA GLU A 162 -9.17 20.23 3.32
C GLU A 162 -8.87 18.81 3.78
N ILE A 163 -8.10 18.07 2.98
CA ILE A 163 -7.85 16.63 3.14
C ILE A 163 -6.39 16.37 3.47
N ALA A 164 -6.14 15.53 4.50
CA ALA A 164 -4.82 14.97 4.77
C ALA A 164 -4.67 13.63 4.05
N VAL A 165 -3.59 13.45 3.30
CA VAL A 165 -3.21 12.18 2.66
C VAL A 165 -2.05 11.58 3.43
N TYR A 166 -2.22 10.36 3.91
CA TYR A 166 -1.22 9.58 4.64
C TYR A 166 -0.55 8.59 3.68
N GLU A 167 0.76 8.71 3.54
CA GLU A 167 1.56 7.94 2.57
C GLU A 167 2.95 7.61 3.12
N ASP A 168 3.42 6.40 2.83
CA ASP A 168 4.81 5.96 3.10
C ASP A 168 5.70 6.08 1.86
N ALA A 169 5.11 5.97 0.66
CA ALA A 169 5.84 6.01 -0.60
C ALA A 169 6.09 7.45 -1.08
N LEU A 170 7.35 7.86 -1.19
CA LEU A 170 7.75 9.22 -1.60
C LEU A 170 7.10 9.68 -2.91
N TYR A 171 7.01 8.79 -3.93
CA TYR A 171 6.42 9.17 -5.23
C TYR A 171 4.92 9.48 -5.11
N ALA A 172 4.20 8.73 -4.30
CA ALA A 172 2.78 8.89 -4.06
C ALA A 172 2.49 10.13 -3.20
N ALA A 173 3.29 10.34 -2.15
CA ALA A 173 3.27 11.55 -1.34
C ALA A 173 3.52 12.80 -2.19
N ARG A 174 4.50 12.78 -3.10
CA ARG A 174 4.79 13.86 -4.04
C ARG A 174 3.60 14.15 -4.95
N THR A 175 3.01 13.09 -5.52
CA THR A 175 1.82 13.22 -6.37
C THR A 175 0.65 13.88 -5.62
N ALA A 176 0.39 13.47 -4.38
CA ALA A 176 -0.65 14.09 -3.55
C ALA A 176 -0.33 15.56 -3.22
N LYS A 177 0.94 15.84 -2.88
CA LYS A 177 1.41 17.21 -2.59
C LYS A 177 1.24 18.16 -3.77
N ASP A 178 1.70 17.71 -4.95
CA ASP A 178 1.60 18.48 -6.20
C ASP A 178 0.14 18.70 -6.62
N ALA A 179 -0.76 17.81 -6.22
CA ALA A 179 -2.21 17.94 -6.42
C ALA A 179 -2.92 18.84 -5.38
N GLY A 180 -2.17 19.42 -4.43
CA GLY A 180 -2.68 20.40 -3.46
C GLY A 180 -3.23 19.80 -2.17
N PHE A 181 -3.00 18.51 -1.90
CA PHE A 181 -3.37 17.87 -0.64
C PHE A 181 -2.37 18.20 0.47
N TYR A 182 -2.85 18.15 1.71
CA TYR A 182 -1.99 18.15 2.89
C TYR A 182 -1.40 16.75 3.07
N VAL A 183 -0.10 16.61 3.13
CA VAL A 183 0.58 15.30 3.16
C VAL A 183 1.14 15.01 4.54
N VAL A 184 0.82 13.82 5.04
CA VAL A 184 1.41 13.24 6.25
C VAL A 184 2.27 12.05 5.84
N GLY A 185 3.60 12.20 5.92
CA GLY A 185 4.54 11.14 5.64
C GLY A 185 4.53 10.08 6.74
N VAL A 186 4.31 8.83 6.39
CA VAL A 186 4.31 7.70 7.33
C VAL A 186 5.59 6.89 7.14
N TYR A 187 6.30 6.60 8.24
CA TYR A 187 7.51 5.81 8.16
C TYR A 187 7.19 4.34 7.88
N ASP A 188 7.88 3.78 6.90
CA ASP A 188 7.95 2.34 6.68
C ASP A 188 9.41 1.89 6.44
N ASP A 189 9.78 0.73 6.99
CA ASP A 189 11.15 0.20 6.86
C ASP A 189 11.52 -0.10 5.40
N SER A 190 10.54 -0.49 4.57
CA SER A 190 10.76 -0.77 3.16
C SER A 190 11.11 0.48 2.34
N ALA A 191 10.63 1.66 2.79
CA ALA A 191 10.85 2.97 2.19
C ALA A 191 11.92 3.80 2.93
N SER A 192 12.64 3.22 3.89
CA SER A 192 13.60 3.91 4.77
C SER A 192 14.69 4.69 4.02
N GLY A 193 15.08 4.24 2.82
CA GLY A 193 16.04 4.96 1.95
C GLY A 193 15.57 6.32 1.46
N HIS A 194 14.27 6.60 1.46
CA HIS A 194 13.65 7.86 1.04
C HIS A 194 13.01 8.63 2.19
N TRP A 195 13.23 8.18 3.43
CA TRP A 195 12.58 8.78 4.60
C TRP A 195 12.91 10.26 4.82
N ASP A 196 14.17 10.65 4.62
CA ASP A 196 14.57 12.05 4.79
C ASP A 196 13.92 12.94 3.72
N GLU A 197 13.87 12.49 2.47
CA GLU A 197 13.17 13.19 1.39
C GLU A 197 11.66 13.28 1.64
N LEU A 198 11.04 12.22 2.17
CA LEU A 198 9.61 12.23 2.52
C LEU A 198 9.31 13.23 3.63
N LYS A 199 10.16 13.33 4.66
CA LYS A 199 10.01 14.32 5.73
C LYS A 199 10.12 15.77 5.23
N GLU A 200 11.01 16.01 4.26
CA GLU A 200 11.16 17.35 3.67
C GLU A 200 9.97 17.73 2.77
N LEU A 201 9.36 16.76 2.11
CA LEU A 201 8.21 16.95 1.24
C LEU A 201 6.91 17.16 2.00
N ALA A 202 6.69 16.36 3.04
CA ALA A 202 5.42 16.29 3.77
C ALA A 202 5.18 17.53 4.65
N ASP A 203 3.91 17.83 4.90
CA ASP A 203 3.52 18.89 5.85
C ASP A 203 3.69 18.46 7.31
N GLU A 204 3.42 17.16 7.56
CA GLU A 204 3.70 16.47 8.82
C GLU A 204 4.28 15.08 8.51
N TRP A 205 4.87 14.45 9.52
CA TRP A 205 5.34 13.07 9.41
C TRP A 205 5.25 12.34 10.74
N MET A 206 5.15 11.00 10.65
CA MET A 206 5.10 10.13 11.82
C MET A 206 5.84 8.83 11.58
N LYS A 207 6.51 8.31 12.62
CA LYS A 207 7.18 7.00 12.59
C LYS A 207 6.25 5.87 13.00
N VAL A 208 5.35 6.18 13.94
CA VAL A 208 4.25 5.33 14.40
C VAL A 208 3.08 6.28 14.59
N PRO A 209 1.90 6.01 14.09
CA PRO A 209 0.71 6.78 14.41
C PRO A 209 0.54 6.85 15.93
N ARG A 210 0.38 8.05 16.48
CA ARG A 210 0.25 8.29 17.94
C ARG A 210 -1.18 8.35 18.37
#